data_1d9e1d51f0c1ff79e71d3f8976782367
#
_entry.id   1d9e1d51f0c1ff79e71d3f8976782367
#
_cell.length_a   1.000
_cell.length_b   1.000
_cell.length_c   1.000
_cell.angle_alpha   90.00
_cell.angle_beta   90.00
_cell.angle_gamma   90.00
#
_symmetry.space_group_name_H-M   'P 1'
#
loop_
_entity.id
_entity.type
_entity.pdbx_description
1 polymer ?
#
loop_
_entity_poly.entity_id
_entity_poly.type
_entity_poly.pdbx_seq_one_letter_code
_entity_poly.pdbx_strand_id
1 'polypeptide(L)'
;MTDHNPDPRLQDETMLEKIRRQVDAVAHDAPHLAKIALEAMVRKHNPDLKGTSNSAGRVGRQSGNVSELTAIAPLKPGGAERLRRIFDLTNGNMDGAQRVSTLHDMRFVFFDNDTRILFATTYDGDWDSYINDFATKIPELMDLLFANIEGWPGIDSPLVKDFIAGHQIDAAGWFVANPQVTVVDTRRFQRMDKALTVFLDAMAANPPQDEATRKALDTLNQALAQPEGVDY
;
A
#
# COMPACT_ATOMS: atom_id res chain seq x y z
N MET A 1 14.04 -35.91 -22.63
CA MET A 1 13.07 -36.15 -21.57
C MET A 1 13.88 -36.64 -20.39
N THR A 2 14.25 -35.74 -19.49
CA THR A 2 14.93 -36.10 -18.24
C THR A 2 13.85 -36.33 -17.19
N ASP A 3 13.65 -37.59 -16.86
CA ASP A 3 12.81 -38.04 -15.76
C ASP A 3 13.34 -37.42 -14.47
N HIS A 4 12.60 -36.43 -13.94
CA HIS A 4 12.86 -35.85 -12.64
C HIS A 4 12.19 -36.75 -11.60
N ASN A 5 12.87 -37.85 -11.26
CA ASN A 5 12.44 -38.72 -10.16
C ASN A 5 12.71 -37.96 -8.85
N PRO A 6 11.70 -37.57 -8.07
CA PRO A 6 11.90 -36.85 -6.80
C PRO A 6 12.70 -37.77 -5.85
N ASP A 7 13.72 -37.23 -5.20
CA ASP A 7 14.56 -37.93 -4.21
C ASP A 7 13.71 -38.63 -3.17
N PRO A 8 13.77 -39.98 -3.04
CA PRO A 8 12.91 -40.73 -2.12
C PRO A 8 13.10 -40.34 -0.64
N ARG A 9 14.18 -39.63 -0.28
CA ARG A 9 14.43 -39.12 1.06
C ARG A 9 13.54 -37.94 1.45
N LEU A 10 12.81 -37.34 0.50
CA LEU A 10 11.90 -36.21 0.74
C LEU A 10 10.47 -36.66 1.07
N GLN A 11 10.16 -37.96 1.00
CA GLN A 11 8.80 -38.47 1.20
C GLN A 11 8.41 -38.66 2.69
N ASP A 12 9.38 -38.71 3.61
CA ASP A 12 9.17 -38.91 5.05
C ASP A 12 9.57 -37.70 5.92
N GLU A 13 9.90 -36.55 5.30
CA GLU A 13 10.31 -35.35 6.04
C GLU A 13 9.11 -34.78 6.82
N THR A 14 9.24 -34.66 8.14
CA THR A 14 8.21 -34.02 8.94
C THR A 14 8.05 -32.55 8.55
N MET A 15 6.85 -31.97 8.78
CA MET A 15 6.59 -30.55 8.52
C MET A 15 7.61 -29.64 9.24
N LEU A 16 8.06 -30.01 10.43
CA LEU A 16 9.07 -29.28 11.19
C LEU A 16 10.46 -29.33 10.54
N GLU A 17 10.86 -30.47 9.99
CA GLU A 17 12.14 -30.60 9.27
C GLU A 17 12.14 -29.79 7.98
N LYS A 18 11.03 -29.80 7.25
CA LYS A 18 10.85 -28.98 6.05
C LYS A 18 10.94 -27.48 6.38
N ILE A 19 10.29 -27.03 7.48
CA ILE A 19 10.35 -25.65 7.95
C ILE A 19 11.79 -25.28 8.35
N ARG A 20 12.49 -26.12 9.13
CA ARG A 20 13.88 -25.89 9.53
C ARG A 20 14.78 -25.75 8.31
N ARG A 21 14.67 -26.64 7.36
CA ARG A 21 15.46 -26.58 6.14
C ARG A 21 15.22 -25.29 5.36
N GLN A 22 13.97 -24.81 5.26
CA GLN A 22 13.64 -23.54 4.61
C GLN A 22 14.22 -22.34 5.39
N VAL A 23 14.12 -22.37 6.72
CA VAL A 23 14.71 -21.34 7.60
C VAL A 23 16.23 -21.31 7.45
N ASP A 24 16.88 -22.47 7.50
CA ASP A 24 18.33 -22.56 7.35
C ASP A 24 18.82 -22.11 5.99
N ALA A 25 18.08 -22.41 4.93
CA ALA A 25 18.42 -21.98 3.58
C ALA A 25 18.32 -20.46 3.39
N VAL A 26 17.33 -19.80 4.05
CA VAL A 26 17.09 -18.36 3.92
C VAL A 26 17.91 -17.54 4.94
N ALA A 27 18.19 -18.10 6.10
CA ALA A 27 18.77 -17.37 7.23
C ALA A 27 19.96 -18.07 7.88
N HIS A 28 20.74 -18.86 7.10
CA HIS A 28 21.89 -19.64 7.63
C HIS A 28 22.91 -18.76 8.38
N ASP A 29 23.12 -17.52 7.95
CA ASP A 29 24.01 -16.50 8.51
C ASP A 29 23.27 -15.47 9.41
N ALA A 30 21.95 -15.63 9.59
CA ALA A 30 21.17 -14.70 10.40
C ALA A 30 21.50 -14.79 11.89
N PRO A 31 21.35 -13.70 12.66
CA PRO A 31 21.46 -13.72 14.12
C PRO A 31 20.51 -14.77 14.75
N HIS A 32 20.95 -15.41 15.85
CA HIS A 32 20.20 -16.48 16.51
C HIS A 32 18.73 -16.12 16.79
N LEU A 33 18.46 -14.91 17.28
CA LEU A 33 17.10 -14.43 17.55
C LEU A 33 16.24 -14.37 16.28
N ALA A 34 16.83 -13.98 15.15
CA ALA A 34 16.12 -13.93 13.85
C ALA A 34 15.73 -15.34 13.39
N LYS A 35 16.59 -16.35 13.60
CA LYS A 35 16.28 -17.76 13.29
C LYS A 35 15.09 -18.27 14.13
N ILE A 36 15.10 -18.03 15.44
CA ILE A 36 13.98 -18.41 16.32
C ILE A 36 12.68 -17.75 15.89
N ALA A 37 12.73 -16.45 15.61
CA ALA A 37 11.55 -15.68 15.16
C ALA A 37 11.02 -16.21 13.83
N LEU A 38 11.90 -16.49 12.86
CA LEU A 38 11.53 -17.02 11.55
C LEU A 38 10.88 -18.42 11.68
N GLU A 39 11.45 -19.33 12.48
CA GLU A 39 10.84 -20.63 12.76
C GLU A 39 9.44 -20.47 13.38
N ALA A 40 9.27 -19.57 14.34
CA ALA A 40 7.98 -19.32 14.98
C ALA A 40 6.95 -18.75 13.97
N MET A 41 7.37 -17.85 13.10
CA MET A 41 6.52 -17.28 12.04
C MET A 41 6.08 -18.35 11.04
N VAL A 42 7.01 -19.18 10.56
CA VAL A 42 6.71 -20.20 9.55
C VAL A 42 5.78 -21.27 10.13
N ARG A 43 5.88 -21.60 11.42
CA ARG A 43 4.94 -22.54 12.09
C ARG A 43 3.51 -21.99 12.18
N LYS A 44 3.35 -20.67 12.26
CA LYS A 44 2.04 -20.01 12.34
C LYS A 44 1.47 -19.70 10.96
N HIS A 45 2.30 -19.67 9.93
CA HIS A 45 1.89 -19.30 8.57
C HIS A 45 1.31 -20.53 7.85
N ASN A 46 0.17 -20.33 7.18
CA ASN A 46 -0.34 -21.34 6.25
C ASN A 46 0.59 -21.39 5.04
N PRO A 47 1.26 -22.53 4.76
CA PRO A 47 2.19 -22.65 3.62
C PRO A 47 1.52 -22.48 2.25
N ASP A 48 0.18 -22.49 2.19
CA ASP A 48 -0.60 -22.28 0.97
C ASP A 48 -0.92 -20.80 0.67
N LEU A 49 -0.52 -19.88 1.55
CA LEU A 49 -0.61 -18.44 1.26
C LEU A 49 0.46 -18.05 0.24
N LYS A 50 0.11 -18.22 -1.03
CA LYS A 50 0.87 -17.61 -2.13
C LYS A 50 0.75 -16.11 -2.00
N GLY A 51 1.90 -15.42 -1.96
CA GLY A 51 1.92 -13.96 -2.03
C GLY A 51 1.16 -13.50 -3.28
N THR A 52 0.15 -12.65 -3.09
CA THR A 52 -0.74 -12.15 -4.15
C THR A 52 -0.22 -10.88 -4.81
N SER A 53 1.07 -10.60 -4.68
CA SER A 53 1.66 -9.41 -5.28
C SER A 53 1.96 -9.64 -6.76
N ASN A 54 1.33 -8.84 -7.61
CA ASN A 54 1.56 -8.78 -9.05
C ASN A 54 2.44 -7.56 -9.39
N SER A 55 2.78 -7.39 -10.67
CA SER A 55 3.40 -6.16 -11.16
C SER A 55 2.36 -5.04 -11.26
N ALA A 56 2.73 -3.83 -10.85
CA ALA A 56 1.92 -2.63 -11.03
C ALA A 56 1.96 -2.05 -12.47
N GLY A 57 2.71 -2.67 -13.35
CA GLY A 57 2.95 -2.23 -14.71
C GLY A 57 4.45 -2.13 -15.02
N ARG A 58 5.00 -0.90 -15.19
CA ARG A 58 6.42 -0.70 -15.51
C ARG A 58 7.34 -1.12 -14.38
N VAL A 59 7.10 -0.61 -13.18
CA VAL A 59 7.85 -0.88 -11.95
C VAL A 59 6.88 -0.83 -10.78
N GLY A 60 7.21 -1.50 -9.67
CA GLY A 60 6.40 -1.55 -8.46
C GLY A 60 5.50 -2.77 -8.38
N ARG A 61 4.88 -2.93 -7.22
CA ARG A 61 4.02 -4.07 -6.90
C ARG A 61 2.56 -3.68 -6.84
N GLN A 62 1.69 -4.65 -7.12
CA GLN A 62 0.25 -4.53 -7.00
C GLN A 62 -0.30 -5.68 -6.17
N SER A 63 -1.20 -5.36 -5.24
CA SER A 63 -1.98 -6.30 -4.45
C SER A 63 -3.47 -5.96 -4.59
N GLY A 64 -4.24 -6.84 -5.23
CA GLY A 64 -5.63 -6.54 -5.59
C GLY A 64 -5.73 -5.32 -6.49
N ASN A 65 -6.48 -4.30 -6.06
CA ASN A 65 -6.63 -3.03 -6.77
C ASN A 65 -5.55 -2.00 -6.43
N VAL A 66 -4.77 -2.24 -5.37
CA VAL A 66 -3.83 -1.26 -4.81
C VAL A 66 -2.44 -1.51 -5.36
N SER A 67 -1.75 -0.46 -5.78
CA SER A 67 -0.38 -0.47 -6.30
C SER A 67 0.52 0.44 -5.48
N GLU A 68 1.83 0.18 -5.49
CA GLU A 68 2.84 1.03 -4.83
C GLU A 68 3.82 1.63 -5.84
N LEU A 69 4.32 2.80 -5.50
CA LEU A 69 5.45 3.42 -6.16
C LEU A 69 6.40 3.94 -5.09
N THR A 70 7.65 3.53 -5.17
CA THR A 70 8.73 4.03 -4.32
C THR A 70 9.88 4.49 -5.21
N ALA A 71 10.16 5.78 -5.24
CA ALA A 71 11.24 6.36 -6.02
C ALA A 71 12.26 7.05 -5.12
N ILE A 72 13.53 6.94 -5.46
CA ILE A 72 14.63 7.61 -4.79
C ILE A 72 15.43 8.39 -5.82
N ALA A 73 15.55 9.70 -5.60
CA ALA A 73 16.21 10.58 -6.54
C ALA A 73 17.18 11.56 -5.86
N PRO A 74 18.26 11.99 -6.55
CA PRO A 74 19.15 13.03 -6.07
C PRO A 74 18.46 14.39 -6.12
N LEU A 75 18.70 15.21 -5.10
CA LEU A 75 18.21 16.59 -5.04
C LEU A 75 19.24 17.55 -5.62
N LYS A 76 18.77 18.57 -6.32
CA LYS A 76 19.58 19.73 -6.68
C LYS A 76 20.09 20.43 -5.43
N PRO A 77 21.24 21.12 -5.48
CA PRO A 77 21.75 21.92 -4.36
C PRO A 77 20.67 22.82 -3.75
N GLY A 78 20.46 22.74 -2.43
CA GLY A 78 19.41 23.48 -1.70
C GLY A 78 17.97 22.98 -1.95
N GLY A 79 17.79 21.86 -2.66
CA GLY A 79 16.47 21.30 -2.98
C GLY A 79 15.66 20.90 -1.76
N ALA A 80 16.30 20.23 -0.80
CA ALA A 80 15.63 19.82 0.44
C ALA A 80 15.13 21.02 1.25
N GLU A 81 15.94 22.08 1.36
CA GLU A 81 15.57 23.31 2.07
C GLU A 81 14.38 24.00 1.39
N ARG A 82 14.41 24.12 0.06
CA ARG A 82 13.29 24.69 -0.69
C ARG A 82 12.01 23.91 -0.50
N LEU A 83 12.08 22.55 -0.57
CA LEU A 83 10.91 21.69 -0.37
C LEU A 83 10.36 21.78 1.04
N ARG A 84 11.21 21.83 2.09
CA ARG A 84 10.74 22.06 3.46
C ARG A 84 9.96 23.36 3.58
N ARG A 85 10.47 24.45 3.00
CA ARG A 85 9.76 25.72 2.99
C ARG A 85 8.41 25.64 2.26
N ILE A 86 8.34 24.88 1.16
CA ILE A 86 7.08 24.66 0.43
C ILE A 86 6.10 23.88 1.33
N PHE A 87 6.55 22.80 1.99
CA PHE A 87 5.70 22.04 2.91
C PHE A 87 5.28 22.86 4.12
N ASP A 88 6.15 23.71 4.68
CA ASP A 88 5.84 24.61 5.78
C ASP A 88 4.76 25.64 5.39
N LEU A 89 4.83 26.22 4.18
CA LEU A 89 3.83 27.15 3.65
C LEU A 89 2.44 26.51 3.54
N THR A 90 2.38 25.24 3.26
CA THR A 90 1.12 24.48 3.16
C THR A 90 0.74 23.81 4.48
N ASN A 91 1.53 24.01 5.54
CA ASN A 91 1.40 23.30 6.81
C ASN A 91 1.37 21.78 6.65
N GLY A 92 2.17 21.27 5.69
CA GLY A 92 2.17 19.88 5.29
C GLY A 92 0.92 19.41 4.53
N ASN A 93 -0.04 20.31 4.35
CA ASN A 93 -1.27 19.99 3.63
C ASN A 93 -1.05 20.03 2.12
N MET A 94 -1.37 18.92 1.48
CA MET A 94 -1.26 18.73 0.04
C MET A 94 -2.65 18.52 -0.58
N ASP A 95 -3.62 19.33 -0.22
CA ASP A 95 -5.04 19.21 -0.63
C ASP A 95 -5.20 19.09 -2.16
N GLY A 96 -4.30 19.67 -2.94
CA GLY A 96 -4.25 19.47 -4.39
C GLY A 96 -4.18 18.00 -4.80
N ALA A 97 -3.50 17.16 -4.01
CA ALA A 97 -3.38 15.73 -4.27
C ALA A 97 -4.72 14.99 -4.20
N GLN A 98 -5.72 15.50 -3.49
CA GLN A 98 -7.08 14.93 -3.43
C GLN A 98 -7.77 14.87 -4.79
N ARG A 99 -7.31 15.67 -5.77
CA ARG A 99 -7.79 15.62 -7.15
C ARG A 99 -7.43 14.32 -7.84
N VAL A 100 -6.36 13.66 -7.40
CA VAL A 100 -5.99 12.31 -7.86
C VAL A 100 -6.83 11.30 -7.08
N SER A 101 -7.95 10.90 -7.69
CA SER A 101 -8.97 10.08 -7.03
C SER A 101 -8.53 8.67 -6.70
N THR A 102 -7.39 8.24 -7.23
CA THR A 102 -6.78 6.92 -7.04
C THR A 102 -5.70 6.92 -5.96
N LEU A 103 -5.33 8.07 -5.43
CA LEU A 103 -4.23 8.24 -4.48
C LEU A 103 -4.68 7.93 -3.05
N HIS A 104 -4.12 6.89 -2.43
CA HIS A 104 -4.34 6.56 -1.01
C HIS A 104 -3.47 7.42 -0.08
N ASP A 105 -2.19 7.43 -0.34
CA ASP A 105 -1.21 8.24 0.39
C ASP A 105 -0.04 8.62 -0.51
N MET A 106 0.66 9.70 -0.14
CA MET A 106 1.98 10.00 -0.66
C MET A 106 2.84 10.66 0.42
N ARG A 107 4.13 10.38 0.39
CA ARG A 107 5.08 10.91 1.36
C ARG A 107 6.42 11.22 0.73
N PHE A 108 7.07 12.23 1.30
CA PHE A 108 8.40 12.68 0.93
C PHE A 108 9.31 12.57 2.14
N VAL A 109 10.48 11.94 1.97
CA VAL A 109 11.46 11.78 3.03
C VAL A 109 12.83 12.22 2.53
N PHE A 110 13.46 13.15 3.23
CA PHE A 110 14.84 13.58 2.95
C PHE A 110 15.80 12.70 3.73
N PHE A 111 16.89 12.32 3.08
CA PHE A 111 17.91 11.48 3.69
C PHE A 111 19.31 11.72 3.05
N ASP A 112 20.34 11.01 3.50
CA ASP A 112 21.71 11.19 3.04
C ASP A 112 22.17 12.65 3.15
N ASN A 113 22.03 13.26 4.33
CA ASN A 113 22.35 14.66 4.57
C ASN A 113 21.68 15.63 3.58
N ASP A 114 20.39 15.40 3.31
CA ASP A 114 19.56 16.22 2.43
C ASP A 114 19.96 16.21 0.94
N THR A 115 20.76 15.24 0.53
CA THR A 115 21.17 15.10 -0.88
C THR A 115 20.21 14.27 -1.70
N ARG A 116 19.32 13.48 -1.05
CA ARG A 116 18.38 12.57 -1.69
C ARG A 116 16.99 12.71 -1.11
N ILE A 117 16.00 12.43 -1.95
CA ILE A 117 14.59 12.35 -1.57
C ILE A 117 14.05 10.96 -1.90
N LEU A 118 13.27 10.42 -0.97
CA LEU A 118 12.37 9.31 -1.22
C LEU A 118 10.98 9.88 -1.44
N PHE A 119 10.38 9.52 -2.54
CA PHE A 119 8.96 9.71 -2.82
C PHE A 119 8.29 8.34 -2.81
N ALA A 120 7.33 8.15 -1.93
CA ALA A 120 6.57 6.91 -1.88
C ALA A 120 5.08 7.21 -1.89
N THR A 121 4.32 6.39 -2.60
CA THR A 121 2.89 6.56 -2.77
C THR A 121 2.21 5.20 -2.96
N THR A 122 0.93 5.15 -2.55
CA THR A 122 0.04 4.01 -2.74
C THR A 122 -1.19 4.50 -3.50
N TYR A 123 -1.60 3.77 -4.54
CA TYR A 123 -2.64 4.20 -5.46
C TYR A 123 -3.45 3.02 -6.01
N ASP A 124 -4.61 3.31 -6.61
CA ASP A 124 -5.44 2.30 -7.28
C ASP A 124 -5.07 2.16 -8.76
N GLY A 125 -5.00 0.93 -9.25
CA GLY A 125 -4.89 0.61 -10.66
C GLY A 125 -3.44 0.49 -11.17
N ASP A 126 -3.25 0.72 -12.46
CA ASP A 126 -1.98 0.55 -13.14
C ASP A 126 -1.10 1.82 -13.09
N TRP A 127 0.20 1.59 -13.22
CA TRP A 127 1.24 2.60 -13.13
C TRP A 127 1.11 3.72 -14.19
N ASP A 128 0.85 3.36 -15.45
CA ASP A 128 0.80 4.34 -16.54
C ASP A 128 -0.39 5.29 -16.41
N SER A 129 -1.55 4.77 -15.98
CA SER A 129 -2.75 5.55 -15.70
C SER A 129 -2.53 6.50 -14.53
N TYR A 130 -1.86 6.03 -13.47
CA TYR A 130 -1.56 6.84 -12.31
C TYR A 130 -0.64 8.03 -12.63
N ILE A 131 0.43 7.82 -13.40
CA ILE A 131 1.30 8.92 -13.82
C ILE A 131 0.57 9.91 -14.75
N ASN A 132 -0.31 9.43 -15.63
CA ASN A 132 -1.17 10.31 -16.44
C ASN A 132 -2.11 11.16 -15.56
N ASP A 133 -2.62 10.62 -14.46
CA ASP A 133 -3.44 11.36 -13.51
C ASP A 133 -2.68 12.54 -12.89
N PHE A 134 -1.42 12.38 -12.57
CA PHE A 134 -0.57 13.48 -12.11
C PHE A 134 -0.43 14.58 -13.17
N ALA A 135 -0.10 14.20 -14.40
CA ALA A 135 0.08 15.14 -15.50
C ALA A 135 -1.21 15.91 -15.85
N THR A 136 -2.38 15.31 -15.65
CA THR A 136 -3.65 15.94 -16.04
C THR A 136 -4.37 16.64 -14.90
N LYS A 137 -4.20 16.20 -13.65
CA LYS A 137 -4.98 16.68 -12.50
C LYS A 137 -4.22 17.66 -11.61
N ILE A 138 -2.88 17.49 -11.49
CA ILE A 138 -2.04 18.29 -10.59
C ILE A 138 -0.66 18.63 -11.19
N PRO A 139 -0.56 19.03 -12.48
CA PRO A 139 0.74 19.24 -13.14
C PRO A 139 1.60 20.28 -12.42
N GLU A 140 1.03 21.40 -11.99
CA GLU A 140 1.76 22.46 -11.31
C GLU A 140 2.33 22.02 -9.97
N LEU A 141 1.58 21.19 -9.22
CA LEU A 141 2.06 20.63 -7.94
C LEU A 141 3.22 19.69 -8.20
N MET A 142 3.14 18.84 -9.22
CA MET A 142 4.23 17.92 -9.57
C MET A 142 5.50 18.68 -9.95
N ASP A 143 5.41 19.70 -10.81
CA ASP A 143 6.57 20.48 -11.19
C ASP A 143 7.13 21.30 -10.02
N LEU A 144 6.27 21.87 -9.17
CA LEU A 144 6.70 22.59 -7.97
C LEU A 144 7.58 21.71 -7.06
N LEU A 145 7.18 20.46 -6.86
CA LEU A 145 7.89 19.53 -5.99
C LEU A 145 9.11 18.90 -6.69
N PHE A 146 8.90 18.35 -7.87
CA PHE A 146 9.89 17.54 -8.57
C PHE A 146 10.95 18.36 -9.33
N ALA A 147 10.71 19.65 -9.60
CA ALA A 147 11.74 20.55 -10.16
C ALA A 147 12.99 20.69 -9.27
N ASN A 148 12.91 20.27 -7.98
CA ASN A 148 14.03 20.21 -7.06
C ASN A 148 14.90 18.94 -7.19
N ILE A 149 14.47 17.99 -8.01
CA ILE A 149 15.19 16.75 -8.33
C ILE A 149 16.10 16.96 -9.53
N GLU A 150 17.30 16.41 -9.49
CA GLU A 150 18.25 16.46 -10.60
C GLU A 150 17.66 15.76 -11.84
N GLY A 151 17.80 16.39 -12.98
CA GLY A 151 17.34 15.81 -14.26
C GLY A 151 15.82 15.77 -14.45
N TRP A 152 15.00 16.33 -13.55
CA TRP A 152 13.56 16.37 -13.75
C TRP A 152 13.19 17.04 -15.09
N PRO A 153 12.48 16.33 -16.00
CA PRO A 153 12.21 16.83 -17.34
C PRO A 153 10.97 17.74 -17.43
N GLY A 154 10.19 17.86 -16.35
CA GLY A 154 8.85 18.43 -16.35
C GLY A 154 7.77 17.37 -16.51
N ILE A 155 6.61 17.60 -15.89
CA ILE A 155 5.51 16.63 -15.86
C ILE A 155 4.90 16.39 -17.26
N ASP A 156 4.89 17.42 -18.12
CA ASP A 156 4.36 17.34 -19.49
C ASP A 156 5.37 16.76 -20.50
N SER A 157 6.59 16.46 -20.06
CA SER A 157 7.61 15.90 -20.92
C SER A 157 7.27 14.47 -21.36
N PRO A 158 7.48 14.10 -22.63
CA PRO A 158 7.36 12.70 -23.07
C PRO A 158 8.34 11.76 -22.36
N LEU A 159 9.38 12.28 -21.70
CA LEU A 159 10.39 11.54 -20.97
C LEU A 159 10.03 11.33 -19.48
N VAL A 160 8.95 11.93 -18.98
CA VAL A 160 8.62 11.91 -17.54
C VAL A 160 8.41 10.49 -17.01
N LYS A 161 7.76 9.63 -17.77
CA LYS A 161 7.51 8.25 -17.37
C LYS A 161 8.80 7.45 -17.26
N ASP A 162 9.71 7.61 -18.21
CA ASP A 162 11.01 6.94 -18.18
C ASP A 162 11.89 7.49 -17.05
N PHE A 163 11.80 8.79 -16.79
CA PHE A 163 12.48 9.43 -15.65
C PHE A 163 11.99 8.84 -14.31
N ILE A 164 10.68 8.76 -14.09
CA ILE A 164 10.11 8.22 -12.85
C ILE A 164 10.48 6.74 -12.73
N ALA A 165 10.28 5.94 -13.76
CA ALA A 165 10.62 4.52 -13.76
C ALA A 165 12.12 4.27 -13.48
N GLY A 166 13.01 5.12 -14.00
CA GLY A 166 14.45 5.02 -13.79
C GLY A 166 14.90 5.34 -12.35
N HIS A 167 14.07 6.04 -11.57
CA HIS A 167 14.33 6.34 -10.16
C HIS A 167 13.53 5.45 -9.20
N GLN A 168 12.62 4.64 -9.73
CA GLN A 168 11.77 3.77 -8.93
C GLN A 168 12.51 2.49 -8.54
N ILE A 169 12.25 2.02 -7.34
CA ILE A 169 12.73 0.75 -6.80
C ILE A 169 11.55 -0.08 -6.34
N ASP A 170 11.64 -1.39 -6.50
CA ASP A 170 10.62 -2.32 -6.00
C ASP A 170 10.66 -2.40 -4.48
N ALA A 171 9.51 -2.36 -3.85
CA ALA A 171 9.39 -2.66 -2.43
C ALA A 171 9.79 -4.12 -2.17
N ALA A 172 10.79 -4.36 -1.32
CA ALA A 172 11.20 -5.71 -0.93
C ALA A 172 10.12 -6.41 -0.10
N GLY A 173 9.40 -5.65 0.74
CA GLY A 173 8.26 -6.11 1.52
C GLY A 173 7.17 -5.05 1.52
N TRP A 174 5.92 -5.45 1.30
CA TRP A 174 4.77 -4.56 1.27
C TRP A 174 3.52 -5.30 1.73
N PHE A 175 2.76 -4.67 2.64
CA PHE A 175 1.52 -5.21 3.18
C PHE A 175 0.37 -4.25 2.90
N VAL A 176 -0.76 -4.78 2.42
CA VAL A 176 -2.00 -4.05 2.17
C VAL A 176 -3.12 -4.73 2.93
N ALA A 177 -3.69 -4.04 3.91
CA ALA A 177 -4.76 -4.60 4.75
C ALA A 177 -6.03 -4.88 3.95
N ASN A 178 -6.40 -3.97 3.05
CA ASN A 178 -7.64 -4.04 2.26
C ASN A 178 -7.34 -3.92 0.75
N PRO A 179 -6.74 -4.95 0.12
CA PRO A 179 -6.26 -4.86 -1.25
C PRO A 179 -7.37 -4.72 -2.30
N GLN A 180 -8.62 -5.01 -1.96
CA GLN A 180 -9.77 -4.88 -2.86
C GLN A 180 -10.50 -3.54 -2.73
N VAL A 181 -10.15 -2.71 -1.72
CA VAL A 181 -10.84 -1.46 -1.42
C VAL A 181 -10.11 -0.28 -2.06
N THR A 182 -10.77 0.39 -3.00
CA THR A 182 -10.25 1.58 -3.67
C THR A 182 -10.46 2.84 -2.83
N VAL A 183 -9.77 3.94 -3.18
CA VAL A 183 -10.02 5.28 -2.60
C VAL A 183 -11.46 5.71 -2.79
N VAL A 184 -12.04 5.41 -3.96
CA VAL A 184 -13.45 5.71 -4.26
C VAL A 184 -14.39 4.93 -3.33
N ASP A 185 -14.10 3.65 -3.09
CA ASP A 185 -14.86 2.82 -2.15
C ASP A 185 -14.74 3.36 -0.73
N THR A 186 -13.54 3.70 -0.28
CA THR A 186 -13.31 4.30 1.05
C THR A 186 -14.17 5.56 1.24
N ARG A 187 -14.16 6.47 0.27
CA ARG A 187 -15.00 7.69 0.30
C ARG A 187 -16.50 7.37 0.27
N ARG A 188 -16.89 6.32 -0.45
CA ARG A 188 -18.27 5.82 -0.47
C ARG A 188 -18.66 5.27 0.90
N PHE A 189 -17.83 4.43 1.50
CA PHE A 189 -18.09 3.86 2.83
C PHE A 189 -18.21 4.94 3.90
N GLN A 190 -17.36 5.96 3.88
CA GLN A 190 -17.47 7.11 4.80
C GLN A 190 -18.79 7.85 4.65
N ARG A 191 -19.31 8.02 3.42
CA ARG A 191 -20.64 8.63 3.21
C ARG A 191 -21.76 7.72 3.70
N MET A 192 -21.64 6.41 3.46
CA MET A 192 -22.60 5.42 3.94
C MET A 192 -22.63 5.36 5.46
N ASP A 193 -21.48 5.37 6.12
CA ASP A 193 -21.37 5.40 7.59
C ASP A 193 -22.10 6.61 8.20
N LYS A 194 -21.85 7.80 7.65
CA LYS A 194 -22.55 9.03 8.09
C LYS A 194 -24.06 8.92 7.90
N ALA A 195 -24.51 8.43 6.76
CA ALA A 195 -25.95 8.27 6.47
C ALA A 195 -26.58 7.21 7.37
N LEU A 196 -25.86 6.12 7.64
CA LEU A 196 -26.28 5.05 8.53
C LEU A 196 -26.40 5.55 9.98
N THR A 197 -25.43 6.32 10.46
CA THR A 197 -25.49 6.93 11.80
C THR A 197 -26.77 7.79 11.95
N VAL A 198 -27.05 8.69 11.00
CA VAL A 198 -28.26 9.52 11.03
C VAL A 198 -29.53 8.67 11.01
N PHE A 199 -29.55 7.61 10.23
CA PHE A 199 -30.68 6.67 10.17
C PHE A 199 -30.88 5.96 11.51
N LEU A 200 -29.83 5.45 12.13
CA LEU A 200 -29.91 4.75 13.40
C LEU A 200 -30.35 5.68 14.54
N ASP A 201 -29.84 6.92 14.57
CA ASP A 201 -30.28 7.93 15.53
C ASP A 201 -31.80 8.26 15.39
N ALA A 202 -32.28 8.38 14.16
CA ALA A 202 -33.70 8.59 13.89
C ALA A 202 -34.57 7.39 14.34
N MET A 203 -34.08 6.17 14.14
CA MET A 203 -34.75 4.94 14.58
C MET A 203 -34.73 4.82 16.12
N ALA A 204 -33.65 5.20 16.76
CA ALA A 204 -33.56 5.22 18.24
C ALA A 204 -34.55 6.24 18.84
N ALA A 205 -34.68 7.42 18.22
CA ALA A 205 -35.63 8.46 18.67
C ALA A 205 -37.12 8.05 18.46
N ASN A 206 -37.40 7.28 17.40
CA ASN A 206 -38.75 6.81 17.06
C ASN A 206 -38.69 5.31 16.72
N PRO A 207 -38.62 4.41 17.74
CA PRO A 207 -38.50 2.96 17.49
C PRO A 207 -39.66 2.42 16.67
N PRO A 208 -39.37 1.54 15.69
CA PRO A 208 -40.40 0.94 14.87
C PRO A 208 -41.33 0.07 15.69
N GLN A 209 -42.64 0.12 15.36
CA GLN A 209 -43.67 -0.62 16.10
C GLN A 209 -43.77 -2.08 15.65
N ASP A 210 -43.41 -2.39 14.43
CA ASP A 210 -43.44 -3.74 13.90
C ASP A 210 -42.21 -4.56 14.30
N GLU A 211 -42.45 -5.84 14.56
CA GLU A 211 -41.41 -6.77 15.04
C GLU A 211 -40.32 -7.07 13.98
N ALA A 212 -40.73 -7.09 12.71
CA ALA A 212 -39.80 -7.38 11.61
C ALA A 212 -38.71 -6.30 11.47
N THR A 213 -39.13 -5.02 11.52
CA THR A 213 -38.19 -3.87 11.48
C THR A 213 -37.30 -3.82 12.72
N ARG A 214 -37.85 -4.10 13.94
CA ARG A 214 -37.03 -4.18 15.17
C ARG A 214 -35.96 -5.27 15.05
N LYS A 215 -36.31 -6.47 14.59
CA LYS A 215 -35.38 -7.56 14.40
C LYS A 215 -34.30 -7.23 13.36
N ALA A 216 -34.67 -6.53 12.28
CA ALA A 216 -33.71 -6.09 11.27
C ALA A 216 -32.70 -5.07 11.85
N LEU A 217 -33.16 -4.10 12.67
CA LEU A 217 -32.30 -3.14 13.36
C LEU A 217 -31.38 -3.83 14.38
N ASP A 218 -31.86 -4.79 15.15
CA ASP A 218 -31.05 -5.56 16.08
C ASP A 218 -29.95 -6.35 15.36
N THR A 219 -30.28 -6.96 14.22
CA THR A 219 -29.31 -7.64 13.38
C THR A 219 -28.25 -6.71 12.84
N LEU A 220 -28.66 -5.51 12.38
CA LEU A 220 -27.73 -4.47 11.91
C LEU A 220 -26.79 -4.00 13.03
N ASN A 221 -27.34 -3.69 14.20
CA ASN A 221 -26.55 -3.25 15.36
C ASN A 221 -25.56 -4.33 15.81
N GLN A 222 -25.96 -5.61 15.80
CA GLN A 222 -25.05 -6.72 16.10
C GLN A 222 -23.93 -6.82 15.08
N ALA A 223 -24.20 -6.66 13.78
CA ALA A 223 -23.20 -6.69 12.73
C ALA A 223 -22.21 -5.53 12.85
N LEU A 224 -22.69 -4.32 13.22
CA LEU A 224 -21.85 -3.13 13.42
C LEU A 224 -21.01 -3.21 14.70
N ALA A 225 -21.51 -3.91 15.73
CA ALA A 225 -20.81 -4.08 17.02
C ALA A 225 -19.76 -5.19 17.00
N GLN A 226 -19.74 -6.05 15.97
CA GLN A 226 -18.71 -7.09 15.87
C GLN A 226 -17.37 -6.41 15.59
N PRO A 227 -16.34 -6.59 16.46
CA PRO A 227 -15.00 -6.20 16.11
C PRO A 227 -14.58 -7.00 14.87
N GLU A 228 -13.94 -6.34 13.91
CA GLU A 228 -13.33 -7.07 12.80
C GLU A 228 -12.44 -8.14 13.39
N GLY A 229 -12.82 -9.40 13.18
CA GLY A 229 -12.07 -10.55 13.65
C GLY A 229 -10.72 -10.56 12.97
N VAL A 230 -9.70 -10.20 13.72
CA VAL A 230 -8.33 -10.52 13.34
C VAL A 230 -8.14 -11.94 13.82
N ASP A 231 -8.51 -12.91 13.00
CA ASP A 231 -8.13 -14.31 13.21
C ASP A 231 -6.62 -14.39 12.99
N TYR A 232 -5.87 -14.43 14.11
CA TYR A 232 -4.44 -14.67 14.15
C TYR A 232 -4.12 -16.17 14.07
#